data_a35a3ace2d94fbd5f1b5efb0d4a7600e
#
_entry.id   a35a3ace2d94fbd5f1b5efb0d4a7600e
#
_cell.length_a   1.000
_cell.length_b   1.000
_cell.length_c   1.000
_cell.angle_alpha   90.00
_cell.angle_beta   90.00
_cell.angle_gamma   90.00
#
_symmetry.space_group_name_H-M   'P 1'
#
loop_
_entity.id
_entity.type
_entity.pdbx_description
1 polymer ?
#
loop_
_entity_poly.entity_id
_entity_poly.type
_entity_poly.pdbx_seq_one_letter_code
_entity_poly.pdbx_strand_id
1 'polypeptide(L)'
;MNELSHEAYMVKEVLAAAGLETPLIEQTLNHDEKFAVIENATRDILNALSLDLNDDSLSETPKRIAKMYVDEIFSGLDYGNFPKITTIENKMYVDEEIVVKDISFTSTCEHHLVVFDGLATVGYIPKDKVIGLSKINRIVRFFAQRPQVQERLTAQVYLALKTLLNVEDIYVKFEATHYCVKSRGVQDVTSSTTTVKTGGVFKNLRFR
;
A
#
# COMPACT_ATOMS: atom_id res chain seq x y z
N MET A 1 14.27 12.59 13.75
CA MET A 1 13.81 11.85 12.54
C MET A 1 14.90 10.85 12.18
N ASN A 2 14.59 9.56 12.10
CA ASN A 2 15.56 8.59 11.63
C ASN A 2 15.86 8.87 10.15
N GLU A 3 17.14 8.83 9.79
CA GLU A 3 17.57 8.97 8.40
C GLU A 3 16.94 7.86 7.56
N LEU A 4 16.29 8.21 6.43
CA LEU A 4 15.68 7.23 5.54
C LEU A 4 16.77 6.36 4.89
N SER A 5 16.47 5.10 4.63
CA SER A 5 17.36 4.28 3.78
C SER A 5 17.48 4.90 2.38
N HIS A 6 18.58 4.62 1.70
CA HIS A 6 18.81 5.09 0.34
C HIS A 6 17.66 4.69 -0.61
N GLU A 7 17.18 3.46 -0.49
CA GLU A 7 16.09 2.92 -1.30
C GLU A 7 14.76 3.63 -0.98
N ALA A 8 14.47 3.88 0.29
CA ALA A 8 13.27 4.61 0.71
C ALA A 8 13.28 6.03 0.14
N TYR A 9 14.44 6.71 0.22
CA TYR A 9 14.62 8.05 -0.32
C TYR A 9 14.43 8.08 -1.84
N MET A 10 15.12 7.19 -2.59
CA MET A 10 14.98 7.09 -4.05
C MET A 10 13.53 6.88 -4.49
N VAL A 11 12.84 5.94 -3.84
CA VAL A 11 11.44 5.63 -4.18
C VAL A 11 10.54 6.82 -3.88
N LYS A 12 10.70 7.48 -2.73
CA LYS A 12 9.94 8.67 -2.38
C LYS A 12 10.10 9.79 -3.41
N GLU A 13 11.34 10.10 -3.78
CA GLU A 13 11.64 11.16 -4.75
C GLU A 13 11.04 10.88 -6.13
N VAL A 14 11.16 9.65 -6.63
CA VAL A 14 10.64 9.30 -7.95
C VAL A 14 9.11 9.31 -7.98
N LEU A 15 8.46 8.91 -6.90
CA LEU A 15 7.00 8.98 -6.76
C LEU A 15 6.51 10.43 -6.68
N ALA A 16 7.20 11.28 -5.92
CA ALA A 16 6.90 12.70 -5.83
C ALA A 16 7.06 13.39 -7.20
N ALA A 17 8.18 13.15 -7.90
CA ALA A 17 8.43 13.70 -9.23
C ALA A 17 7.40 13.24 -10.28
N ALA A 18 6.86 12.03 -10.12
CA ALA A 18 5.81 11.50 -11.00
C ALA A 18 4.37 11.92 -10.60
N GLY A 19 4.20 12.68 -9.50
CA GLY A 19 2.88 13.04 -8.97
C GLY A 19 2.06 11.85 -8.47
N LEU A 20 2.74 10.77 -8.06
CA LEU A 20 2.14 9.53 -7.62
C LEU A 20 2.22 9.34 -6.09
N GLU A 21 2.83 10.28 -5.38
CA GLU A 21 2.87 10.19 -3.91
C GLU A 21 1.47 10.37 -3.32
N THR A 22 1.23 9.74 -2.16
CA THR A 22 0.01 9.98 -1.40
C THR A 22 -0.07 11.48 -1.07
N PRO A 23 -1.22 12.16 -1.27
CA PRO A 23 -1.32 13.59 -0.97
C PRO A 23 -1.21 13.83 0.54
N LEU A 24 -0.04 14.25 0.98
CA LEU A 24 0.28 14.56 2.37
C LEU A 24 0.55 16.05 2.52
N ILE A 25 0.17 16.59 3.68
CA ILE A 25 0.62 17.90 4.18
C ILE A 25 1.86 17.69 5.04
N GLU A 26 2.52 18.78 5.40
CA GLU A 26 3.63 18.75 6.36
C GLU A 26 3.16 18.14 7.69
N GLN A 27 3.94 17.17 8.17
CA GLN A 27 3.62 16.47 9.40
C GLN A 27 4.06 17.30 10.61
N THR A 28 3.09 17.75 11.41
CA THR A 28 3.34 18.57 12.61
C THR A 28 3.21 17.78 13.92
N LEU A 29 2.53 16.62 13.89
CA LEU A 29 2.29 15.79 15.08
C LEU A 29 3.29 14.64 15.15
N ASN A 30 3.84 14.37 16.33
CA ASN A 30 4.58 13.16 16.61
C ASN A 30 3.64 11.94 16.77
N HIS A 31 4.22 10.75 17.01
CA HIS A 31 3.45 9.51 17.12
C HIS A 31 2.37 9.56 18.22
N ASP A 32 2.75 9.99 19.43
CA ASP A 32 1.85 10.00 20.58
C ASP A 32 0.75 11.06 20.45
N GLU A 33 1.09 12.19 19.86
CA GLU A 33 0.12 13.25 19.54
C GLU A 33 -0.90 12.79 18.51
N LYS A 34 -0.48 12.10 17.43
CA LYS A 34 -1.41 11.50 16.46
C LYS A 34 -2.34 10.50 17.12
N PHE A 35 -1.77 9.63 17.96
CA PHE A 35 -2.53 8.62 18.68
C PHE A 35 -3.62 9.26 19.52
N ALA A 36 -3.26 10.25 20.36
CA ALA A 36 -4.20 10.95 21.24
C ALA A 36 -5.29 11.69 20.45
N VAL A 37 -4.94 12.35 19.33
CA VAL A 37 -5.92 13.05 18.49
C VAL A 37 -6.91 12.06 17.87
N ILE A 38 -6.45 10.94 17.33
CA ILE A 38 -7.31 9.93 16.71
C ILE A 38 -8.18 9.22 17.75
N GLU A 39 -7.63 8.92 18.93
CA GLU A 39 -8.41 8.34 20.04
C GLU A 39 -9.56 9.26 20.43
N ASN A 40 -9.29 10.56 20.64
CA ASN A 40 -10.32 11.53 20.99
C ASN A 40 -11.37 11.71 19.91
N ALA A 41 -10.95 11.84 18.64
CA ALA A 41 -11.87 11.94 17.50
C ALA A 41 -12.78 10.69 17.40
N THR A 42 -12.23 9.50 17.65
CA THR A 42 -13.01 8.27 17.68
C THR A 42 -14.01 8.26 18.83
N ARG A 43 -13.62 8.74 19.99
CA ARG A 43 -14.53 8.89 21.16
C ARG A 43 -15.71 9.81 20.82
N ASP A 44 -15.43 10.93 20.14
CA ASP A 44 -16.45 11.87 19.71
C ASP A 44 -17.43 11.24 18.69
N ILE A 45 -16.91 10.44 17.74
CA ILE A 45 -17.75 9.70 16.79
C ILE A 45 -18.68 8.71 17.52
N LEU A 46 -18.15 7.93 18.45
CA LEU A 46 -18.95 6.93 19.19
C LEU A 46 -20.00 7.60 20.08
N ASN A 47 -19.65 8.71 20.73
CA ASN A 47 -20.60 9.52 21.51
C ASN A 47 -21.72 10.11 20.62
N ALA A 48 -21.38 10.62 19.45
CA ALA A 48 -22.35 11.14 18.48
C ALA A 48 -23.33 10.06 17.98
N LEU A 49 -22.87 8.79 17.97
CA LEU A 49 -23.72 7.63 17.67
C LEU A 49 -24.50 7.12 18.90
N SER A 50 -24.41 7.81 20.05
CA SER A 50 -25.05 7.45 21.31
C SER A 50 -24.63 6.08 21.86
N LEU A 51 -23.39 5.67 21.59
CA LEU A 51 -22.83 4.44 22.13
C LEU A 51 -22.28 4.67 23.55
N ASP A 52 -22.55 3.75 24.44
CA ASP A 52 -22.09 3.85 25.84
C ASP A 52 -20.64 3.37 25.99
N LEU A 53 -19.73 4.30 26.16
CA LEU A 53 -18.29 4.01 26.36
C LEU A 53 -17.94 3.53 27.78
N ASN A 54 -18.92 3.42 28.70
CA ASN A 54 -18.72 2.76 29.97
C ASN A 54 -18.97 1.24 29.89
N ASP A 55 -19.58 0.77 28.78
CA ASP A 55 -19.72 -0.65 28.51
C ASP A 55 -18.35 -1.29 28.26
N ASP A 56 -18.11 -2.45 28.85
CA ASP A 56 -16.84 -3.14 28.80
C ASP A 56 -16.42 -3.58 27.38
N SER A 57 -17.38 -3.80 26.50
CA SER A 57 -17.13 -4.13 25.09
C SER A 57 -16.67 -2.93 24.25
N LEU A 58 -17.01 -1.70 24.64
CA LEU A 58 -16.76 -0.46 23.87
C LEU A 58 -15.70 0.45 24.51
N SER A 59 -15.42 0.31 25.80
CA SER A 59 -14.54 1.22 26.55
C SER A 59 -13.15 1.39 25.94
N GLU A 60 -12.56 0.34 25.39
CA GLU A 60 -11.24 0.36 24.74
C GLU A 60 -11.30 0.64 23.23
N THR A 61 -12.48 0.76 22.62
CA THR A 61 -12.63 0.92 21.17
C THR A 61 -11.91 2.16 20.62
N PRO A 62 -11.98 3.36 21.25
CA PRO A 62 -11.25 4.52 20.78
C PRO A 62 -9.74 4.29 20.68
N LYS A 63 -9.16 3.69 21.72
CA LYS A 63 -7.73 3.37 21.79
C LYS A 63 -7.31 2.32 20.75
N ARG A 64 -8.14 1.28 20.56
CA ARG A 64 -7.89 0.23 19.55
C ARG A 64 -7.91 0.80 18.14
N ILE A 65 -8.84 1.70 17.82
CA ILE A 65 -8.91 2.37 16.52
C ILE A 65 -7.71 3.29 16.31
N ALA A 66 -7.31 4.06 17.33
CA ALA A 66 -6.11 4.90 17.24
C ALA A 66 -4.87 4.06 16.94
N LYS A 67 -4.66 2.97 17.68
CA LYS A 67 -3.56 2.04 17.44
C LYS A 67 -3.59 1.45 16.04
N MET A 68 -4.73 0.96 15.61
CA MET A 68 -4.91 0.39 14.28
C MET A 68 -4.53 1.40 13.18
N TYR A 69 -4.95 2.66 13.29
CA TYR A 69 -4.66 3.69 12.29
C TYR A 69 -3.19 4.10 12.30
N VAL A 70 -2.60 4.33 13.47
CA VAL A 70 -1.23 4.85 13.57
C VAL A 70 -0.20 3.76 13.30
N ASP A 71 -0.35 2.59 13.91
CA ASP A 71 0.68 1.56 13.93
C ASP A 71 0.52 0.48 12.86
N GLU A 72 -0.70 0.30 12.33
CA GLU A 72 -1.00 -0.86 11.50
C GLU A 72 -1.39 -0.46 10.07
N ILE A 73 -2.64 -0.05 9.83
CA ILE A 73 -3.17 0.11 8.47
C ILE A 73 -2.68 1.36 7.73
N PHE A 74 -2.14 2.37 8.43
CA PHE A 74 -1.56 3.57 7.82
C PHE A 74 -0.07 3.75 8.12
N SER A 75 0.58 2.71 8.61
CA SER A 75 2.03 2.72 8.88
C SER A 75 2.89 2.97 7.64
N GLY A 76 2.39 2.68 6.45
CA GLY A 76 3.06 2.94 5.18
C GLY A 76 3.10 4.43 4.77
N LEU A 77 2.43 5.33 5.51
CA LEU A 77 2.58 6.78 5.32
C LEU A 77 3.94 7.28 5.80
N ASP A 78 4.60 6.55 6.68
CA ASP A 78 5.95 6.85 7.13
C ASP A 78 6.98 6.02 6.35
N TYR A 79 7.82 6.69 5.56
CA TYR A 79 8.91 6.06 4.82
C TYR A 79 10.02 5.45 5.71
N GLY A 80 10.05 5.79 7.00
CA GLY A 80 10.86 5.07 7.99
C GLY A 80 10.51 3.58 8.09
N ASN A 81 9.28 3.21 7.73
CA ASN A 81 8.79 1.82 7.68
C ASN A 81 9.01 1.15 6.30
N PHE A 82 9.68 1.83 5.35
CA PHE A 82 9.97 1.23 4.04
C PHE A 82 10.79 -0.04 4.20
N PRO A 83 10.44 -1.14 3.50
CA PRO A 83 11.12 -2.41 3.72
C PRO A 83 12.59 -2.36 3.28
N LYS A 84 13.46 -2.96 4.08
CA LYS A 84 14.85 -3.18 3.68
C LYS A 84 14.89 -4.02 2.41
N ILE A 85 15.45 -3.47 1.33
CA ILE A 85 15.57 -4.13 0.04
C ILE A 85 16.86 -4.98 0.03
N THR A 86 16.74 -6.18 -0.52
CA THR A 86 17.87 -7.07 -0.75
C THR A 86 17.81 -7.54 -2.19
N THR A 87 18.89 -7.27 -2.91
CA THR A 87 19.10 -7.74 -4.28
C THR A 87 20.40 -8.55 -4.32
N ILE A 88 20.50 -9.45 -5.29
CA ILE A 88 21.73 -10.14 -5.66
C ILE A 88 22.06 -9.83 -7.11
N GLU A 89 23.35 -9.92 -7.47
CA GLU A 89 23.77 -9.83 -8.87
C GLU A 89 23.18 -10.98 -9.69
N ASN A 90 22.74 -10.68 -10.91
CA ASN A 90 22.18 -11.70 -11.83
C ASN A 90 23.29 -12.54 -12.48
N LYS A 91 24.12 -13.20 -11.66
CA LYS A 91 25.19 -14.10 -12.12
C LYS A 91 24.69 -15.37 -12.79
N MET A 92 23.40 -15.66 -12.64
CA MET A 92 22.72 -16.80 -13.28
C MET A 92 22.30 -16.49 -14.72
N TYR A 93 22.47 -15.22 -15.15
CA TYR A 93 22.06 -14.72 -16.48
C TYR A 93 20.59 -15.02 -16.78
N VAL A 94 19.71 -14.87 -15.76
CA VAL A 94 18.28 -14.98 -15.96
C VAL A 94 17.83 -13.82 -16.85
N ASP A 95 17.31 -14.14 -18.03
CA ASP A 95 16.80 -13.23 -19.05
C ASP A 95 15.31 -13.47 -19.37
N GLU A 96 14.71 -14.43 -18.68
CA GLU A 96 13.29 -14.76 -18.74
C GLU A 96 12.50 -14.07 -17.63
N GLU A 97 11.18 -14.06 -17.79
CA GLU A 97 10.26 -13.44 -16.84
C GLU A 97 10.27 -14.15 -15.47
N ILE A 98 10.43 -13.38 -14.41
CA ILE A 98 10.17 -13.81 -13.04
C ILE A 98 8.82 -13.25 -12.61
N VAL A 99 7.88 -14.13 -12.21
CA VAL A 99 6.54 -13.73 -11.78
C VAL A 99 6.28 -14.15 -10.34
N VAL A 100 5.84 -13.22 -9.51
CA VAL A 100 5.31 -13.47 -8.17
C VAL A 100 3.80 -13.24 -8.22
N LYS A 101 3.03 -14.31 -8.04
CA LYS A 101 1.57 -14.33 -8.13
C LYS A 101 0.93 -14.43 -6.75
N ASP A 102 -0.35 -14.10 -6.72
CA ASP A 102 -1.24 -14.32 -5.57
C ASP A 102 -0.72 -13.67 -4.28
N ILE A 103 -0.08 -12.50 -4.42
CA ILE A 103 0.36 -11.69 -3.29
C ILE A 103 -0.89 -11.11 -2.65
N SER A 104 -1.29 -11.66 -1.51
CA SER A 104 -2.42 -11.13 -0.75
C SER A 104 -2.12 -9.73 -0.21
N PHE A 105 -3.08 -8.84 -0.33
CA PHE A 105 -3.00 -7.50 0.24
C PHE A 105 -4.35 -7.07 0.80
N THR A 106 -4.29 -6.18 1.79
CA THR A 106 -5.42 -5.44 2.33
C THR A 106 -5.03 -3.99 2.38
N SER A 107 -5.91 -3.11 1.91
CA SER A 107 -5.73 -1.67 1.92
C SER A 107 -7.01 -0.96 2.34
N THR A 108 -6.96 0.36 2.44
CA THR A 108 -8.09 1.17 2.88
C THR A 108 -8.42 2.19 1.80
N CYS A 109 -9.66 2.16 1.31
CA CYS A 109 -10.16 3.13 0.34
C CYS A 109 -10.17 4.53 0.96
N GLU A 110 -9.48 5.50 0.34
CA GLU A 110 -9.34 6.86 0.89
C GLU A 110 -10.67 7.63 0.97
N HIS A 111 -11.68 7.26 0.16
CA HIS A 111 -12.96 7.97 0.11
C HIS A 111 -13.85 7.73 1.33
N HIS A 112 -13.79 6.55 1.92
CA HIS A 112 -14.68 6.17 3.02
C HIS A 112 -13.94 5.51 4.19
N LEU A 113 -12.63 5.36 4.12
CA LEU A 113 -11.78 4.61 5.05
C LEU A 113 -12.28 3.17 5.29
N VAL A 114 -12.88 2.58 4.27
CA VAL A 114 -13.36 1.19 4.27
C VAL A 114 -12.37 0.32 3.50
N VAL A 115 -12.19 -0.90 3.96
CA VAL A 115 -11.25 -1.88 3.41
C VAL A 115 -11.54 -2.20 1.94
N PHE A 116 -10.50 -2.45 1.19
CA PHE A 116 -10.52 -3.28 -0.02
C PHE A 116 -9.35 -4.27 0.05
N ASP A 117 -9.56 -5.48 -0.43
CA ASP A 117 -8.60 -6.56 -0.36
C ASP A 117 -8.60 -7.39 -1.63
N GLY A 118 -7.52 -8.13 -1.84
CA GLY A 118 -7.40 -8.95 -3.02
C GLY A 118 -6.01 -9.53 -3.23
N LEU A 119 -5.67 -9.74 -4.50
CA LEU A 119 -4.43 -10.35 -4.93
C LEU A 119 -3.65 -9.44 -5.88
N ALA A 120 -2.34 -9.39 -5.71
CA ALA A 120 -1.44 -8.73 -6.63
C ALA A 120 -0.56 -9.73 -7.37
N THR A 121 -0.20 -9.40 -8.60
CA THR A 121 0.79 -10.11 -9.40
C THR A 121 1.84 -9.11 -9.87
N VAL A 122 3.10 -9.48 -9.72
CA VAL A 122 4.26 -8.70 -10.18
C VAL A 122 5.10 -9.60 -11.08
N GLY A 123 5.34 -9.16 -12.31
CA GLY A 123 6.26 -9.82 -13.23
C GLY A 123 7.32 -8.85 -13.74
N TYR A 124 8.56 -9.32 -13.87
CA TYR A 124 9.66 -8.53 -14.42
C TYR A 124 10.71 -9.41 -15.10
N ILE A 125 11.45 -8.85 -16.04
CA ILE A 125 12.64 -9.50 -16.62
C ILE A 125 13.86 -8.87 -15.96
N PRO A 126 14.69 -9.66 -15.27
CA PRO A 126 15.89 -9.15 -14.60
C PRO A 126 16.90 -8.59 -15.61
N LYS A 127 17.65 -7.57 -15.19
CA LYS A 127 18.85 -7.11 -15.84
C LYS A 127 20.09 -7.53 -15.03
N ASP A 128 20.66 -6.56 -14.34
CA ASP A 128 21.88 -6.74 -13.55
C ASP A 128 21.64 -7.35 -12.17
N LYS A 129 20.39 -7.28 -11.69
CA LYS A 129 20.01 -7.67 -10.33
C LYS A 129 18.72 -8.46 -10.30
N VAL A 130 18.64 -9.38 -9.31
CA VAL A 130 17.43 -10.10 -8.94
C VAL A 130 17.05 -9.70 -7.52
N ILE A 131 15.79 -9.40 -7.29
CA ILE A 131 15.27 -9.03 -5.97
C ILE A 131 14.80 -10.26 -5.19
N GLY A 132 15.02 -10.27 -3.89
CA GLY A 132 14.44 -11.30 -3.03
C GLY A 132 12.91 -11.30 -3.09
N LEU A 133 12.29 -12.45 -3.38
CA LEU A 133 10.85 -12.56 -3.62
C LEU A 133 10.01 -11.94 -2.48
N SER A 134 10.41 -12.18 -1.22
CA SER A 134 9.73 -11.58 -0.05
C SER A 134 9.78 -10.06 -0.01
N LYS A 135 10.69 -9.42 -0.75
CA LYS A 135 10.79 -7.96 -0.81
C LYS A 135 9.71 -7.36 -1.68
N ILE A 136 9.32 -8.06 -2.75
CA ILE A 136 8.18 -7.68 -3.60
C ILE A 136 6.91 -7.64 -2.75
N ASN A 137 6.64 -8.70 -1.97
CA ASN A 137 5.47 -8.77 -1.09
C ASN A 137 5.47 -7.63 -0.05
N ARG A 138 6.65 -7.31 0.50
CA ARG A 138 6.77 -6.21 1.48
C ARG A 138 6.55 -4.83 0.86
N ILE A 139 6.98 -4.61 -0.39
CA ILE A 139 6.73 -3.37 -1.12
C ILE A 139 5.22 -3.23 -1.40
N VAL A 140 4.56 -4.29 -1.87
CA VAL A 140 3.10 -4.32 -2.04
C VAL A 140 2.40 -3.94 -0.74
N ARG A 141 2.78 -4.59 0.37
CA ARG A 141 2.22 -4.31 1.70
C ARG A 141 2.47 -2.87 2.14
N PHE A 142 3.67 -2.34 1.98
CA PHE A 142 4.04 -0.98 2.39
C PHE A 142 3.14 0.06 1.73
N PHE A 143 2.90 -0.05 0.42
CA PHE A 143 2.01 0.87 -0.29
C PHE A 143 0.53 0.59 -0.04
N ALA A 144 0.15 -0.63 0.30
CA ALA A 144 -1.20 -0.97 0.70
C ALA A 144 -1.57 -0.40 2.08
N GLN A 145 -0.61 -0.22 2.99
CA GLN A 145 -0.82 0.35 4.32
C GLN A 145 -0.91 1.89 4.32
N ARG A 146 -1.82 2.42 3.48
CA ARG A 146 -2.13 3.86 3.32
C ARG A 146 -3.61 4.02 2.97
N PRO A 147 -4.21 5.21 3.16
CA PRO A 147 -5.42 5.55 2.43
C PRO A 147 -5.11 5.57 0.92
N GLN A 148 -5.85 4.78 0.13
CA GLN A 148 -5.52 4.53 -1.28
C GLN A 148 -6.72 4.59 -2.22
N VAL A 149 -6.42 4.87 -3.48
CA VAL A 149 -7.17 4.39 -4.63
C VAL A 149 -6.36 3.28 -5.31
N GLN A 150 -7.01 2.26 -5.83
CA GLN A 150 -6.33 1.07 -6.37
C GLN A 150 -5.40 1.41 -7.54
N GLU A 151 -5.75 2.40 -8.35
CA GLU A 151 -4.96 2.88 -9.48
C GLU A 151 -3.62 3.48 -9.03
N ARG A 152 -3.64 4.29 -7.94
CA ARG A 152 -2.42 4.86 -7.36
C ARG A 152 -1.58 3.77 -6.72
N LEU A 153 -2.17 2.85 -5.96
CA LEU A 153 -1.47 1.70 -5.38
C LEU A 153 -0.71 0.92 -6.45
N THR A 154 -1.38 0.59 -7.57
CA THR A 154 -0.77 -0.12 -8.70
C THR A 154 0.40 0.65 -9.29
N ALA A 155 0.23 1.96 -9.51
CA ALA A 155 1.27 2.81 -10.07
C ALA A 155 2.46 3.01 -9.13
N GLN A 156 2.22 3.14 -7.82
CA GLN A 156 3.27 3.27 -6.80
C GLN A 156 4.13 2.00 -6.73
N VAL A 157 3.51 0.82 -6.63
CA VAL A 157 4.24 -0.45 -6.60
C VAL A 157 5.04 -0.66 -7.88
N TYR A 158 4.44 -0.38 -9.04
CA TYR A 158 5.12 -0.46 -10.33
C TYR A 158 6.36 0.45 -10.38
N LEU A 159 6.21 1.73 -10.05
CA LEU A 159 7.29 2.70 -10.16
C LEU A 159 8.40 2.43 -9.13
N ALA A 160 8.04 2.03 -7.91
CA ALA A 160 8.99 1.64 -6.88
C ALA A 160 9.86 0.46 -7.33
N LEU A 161 9.24 -0.62 -7.81
CA LEU A 161 9.98 -1.80 -8.27
C LEU A 161 10.81 -1.52 -9.53
N LYS A 162 10.26 -0.78 -10.49
CA LYS A 162 10.99 -0.34 -11.69
C LYS A 162 12.27 0.41 -11.30
N THR A 163 12.18 1.33 -10.35
CA THR A 163 13.32 2.13 -9.85
C THR A 163 14.34 1.28 -9.12
N LEU A 164 13.90 0.44 -8.19
CA LEU A 164 14.78 -0.39 -7.36
C LEU A 164 15.53 -1.44 -8.16
N LEU A 165 14.92 -1.99 -9.19
CA LEU A 165 15.50 -3.02 -10.07
C LEU A 165 16.23 -2.44 -11.28
N ASN A 166 16.00 -1.16 -11.59
CA ASN A 166 16.51 -0.51 -12.81
C ASN A 166 16.12 -1.28 -14.08
N VAL A 167 14.86 -1.70 -14.21
CA VAL A 167 14.33 -2.45 -15.35
C VAL A 167 13.20 -1.67 -16.04
N GLU A 168 13.07 -1.86 -17.35
CA GLU A 168 11.92 -1.35 -18.11
C GLU A 168 10.82 -2.41 -18.27
N ASP A 169 11.21 -3.68 -18.29
CA ASP A 169 10.36 -4.84 -18.54
C ASP A 169 9.77 -5.31 -17.21
N ILE A 170 8.66 -4.69 -16.84
CA ILE A 170 7.96 -4.96 -15.57
C ILE A 170 6.47 -4.69 -15.75
N TYR A 171 5.66 -5.47 -15.04
CA TYR A 171 4.24 -5.17 -14.86
C TYR A 171 3.79 -5.45 -13.42
N VAL A 172 2.72 -4.77 -13.05
CA VAL A 172 2.03 -4.96 -11.78
C VAL A 172 0.53 -5.00 -12.06
N LYS A 173 -0.15 -6.02 -11.53
CA LYS A 173 -1.60 -6.21 -11.60
C LYS A 173 -2.15 -6.34 -10.19
N PHE A 174 -3.26 -5.66 -9.91
CA PHE A 174 -4.06 -5.82 -8.71
C PHE A 174 -5.48 -6.21 -9.08
N GLU A 175 -6.05 -7.15 -8.36
CA GLU A 175 -7.45 -7.56 -8.44
C GLU A 175 -8.03 -7.51 -7.03
N ALA A 176 -9.08 -6.72 -6.82
CA ALA A 176 -9.61 -6.46 -5.49
C ALA A 176 -11.13 -6.36 -5.43
N THR A 177 -11.67 -6.72 -4.27
CA THR A 177 -13.05 -6.44 -3.86
C THR A 177 -13.07 -5.18 -2.99
N HIS A 178 -13.92 -4.22 -3.34
CA HIS A 178 -14.05 -2.96 -2.62
C HIS A 178 -15.25 -2.98 -1.68
N TYR A 179 -15.02 -3.00 -0.39
CA TYR A 179 -16.11 -2.99 0.60
C TYR A 179 -16.86 -1.66 0.66
N CYS A 180 -16.27 -0.56 0.22
CA CYS A 180 -16.98 0.70 0.04
C CYS A 180 -18.08 0.63 -1.05
N VAL A 181 -18.03 -0.34 -1.95
CA VAL A 181 -19.07 -0.68 -2.92
C VAL A 181 -19.97 -1.80 -2.39
N LYS A 182 -19.37 -2.84 -1.79
CA LYS A 182 -20.05 -4.07 -1.36
C LYS A 182 -20.90 -3.90 -0.10
N SER A 183 -20.41 -3.18 0.93
CA SER A 183 -21.05 -3.11 2.25
C SER A 183 -21.99 -1.92 2.43
N ARG A 184 -21.97 -0.94 1.52
CA ARG A 184 -22.77 0.28 1.55
C ARG A 184 -22.98 0.85 0.14
N GLY A 185 -23.77 1.92 0.00
CA GLY A 185 -24.02 2.57 -1.28
C GLY A 185 -24.72 1.64 -2.27
N VAL A 186 -24.02 1.24 -3.33
CA VAL A 186 -24.57 0.35 -4.39
C VAL A 186 -24.84 -1.07 -3.90
N GLN A 187 -24.10 -1.54 -2.90
CA GLN A 187 -24.22 -2.89 -2.32
C GLN A 187 -24.04 -4.05 -3.33
N ASP A 188 -23.20 -3.83 -4.37
CA ASP A 188 -22.85 -4.90 -5.29
C ASP A 188 -21.82 -5.83 -4.66
N VAL A 189 -22.22 -7.08 -4.43
CA VAL A 189 -21.44 -8.11 -3.74
C VAL A 189 -20.55 -8.94 -4.69
N THR A 190 -20.71 -8.75 -5.99
CA THR A 190 -20.09 -9.61 -7.02
C THR A 190 -18.98 -8.92 -7.80
N SER A 191 -18.98 -7.60 -7.89
CA SER A 191 -17.99 -6.86 -8.66
C SER A 191 -16.60 -6.91 -8.03
N SER A 192 -15.60 -7.04 -8.89
CA SER A 192 -14.19 -6.85 -8.56
C SER A 192 -13.56 -5.82 -9.50
N THR A 193 -12.50 -5.18 -9.04
CA THR A 193 -11.76 -4.19 -9.82
C THR A 193 -10.38 -4.73 -10.16
N THR A 194 -10.00 -4.66 -11.45
CA THR A 194 -8.63 -4.98 -11.89
C THR A 194 -7.94 -3.71 -12.35
N THR A 195 -6.74 -3.47 -11.83
CA THR A 195 -5.85 -2.39 -12.29
C THR A 195 -4.50 -2.95 -12.69
N VAL A 196 -3.94 -2.43 -13.79
CA VAL A 196 -2.68 -2.92 -14.34
C VAL A 196 -1.79 -1.76 -14.75
N LYS A 197 -0.49 -1.88 -14.49
CA LYS A 197 0.55 -1.00 -15.02
C LYS A 197 1.64 -1.85 -15.66
N THR A 198 2.03 -1.50 -16.88
CA THR A 198 3.00 -2.27 -17.69
C THR A 198 4.10 -1.37 -18.24
N GLY A 199 5.29 -1.93 -18.43
CA GLY A 199 6.44 -1.27 -19.06
C GLY A 199 7.21 -2.22 -19.98
N GLY A 200 8.12 -1.66 -20.77
CA GLY A 200 8.96 -2.39 -21.68
C GLY A 200 8.20 -3.31 -22.63
N VAL A 201 8.63 -4.56 -22.75
CA VAL A 201 8.01 -5.59 -23.61
C VAL A 201 6.58 -5.92 -23.20
N PHE A 202 6.20 -5.65 -21.94
CA PHE A 202 4.86 -5.95 -21.43
C PHE A 202 3.80 -4.90 -21.80
N LYS A 203 4.15 -3.78 -22.42
CA LYS A 203 3.20 -2.71 -22.81
C LYS A 203 2.05 -3.18 -23.69
N ASN A 204 2.28 -4.23 -24.47
CA ASN A 204 1.27 -4.77 -25.38
C ASN A 204 0.52 -5.99 -24.83
N LEU A 205 0.83 -6.43 -23.60
CA LEU A 205 0.12 -7.52 -22.96
C LEU A 205 -1.29 -7.06 -22.56
N ARG A 206 -2.27 -7.85 -22.98
CA ARG A 206 -3.67 -7.69 -22.54
C ARG A 206 -3.90 -8.66 -21.38
N PHE A 207 -3.94 -8.13 -20.18
CA PHE A 207 -4.39 -8.89 -19.02
C PHE A 207 -5.94 -8.96 -19.06
N ARG A 208 -6.46 -10.14 -19.35
CA ARG A 208 -7.89 -10.44 -19.30
C ARG A 208 -8.24 -11.14 -18.00
#